data_0737fc5f3d56590ab08b6149f90c0112
#
_entry.id   0737fc5f3d56590ab08b6149f90c0112
#
_cell.length_a   1.000
_cell.length_b   1.000
_cell.length_c   1.000
_cell.angle_alpha   90.00
_cell.angle_beta   90.00
_cell.angle_gamma   90.00
#
_symmetry.space_group_name_H-M   'P 1'
#
loop_
_entity.id
_entity.type
_entity.pdbx_description
1 polymer ?
#
loop_
_entity_poly.entity_id
_entity_poly.type
_entity_poly.pdbx_seq_one_letter_code
_entity_poly.pdbx_strand_id
1 'polypeptide(L)'
;IVAPGEPLPMGKIRDVNAAMLVAFAHSTGAVADFIGIIPDSREAVRAALQNSLLGHDLVLLTGGTSVGVKDAVPQVVAELGELMVHGLAVKPGKPTLFGQVEGKPVFGLPGNPVAAYFMAYLPVKPLLASMLGTHFDERKVSLPVARNVPSNHGREEYVPVIIREGKAQPIASKSGLITTLANTDGFLCIPRDKEGL
;
A
#
# COMPACT_ATOMS: atom_id res chain seq x y z
N ILE A 1 -2.09 -17.63 -0.57
CA ILE A 1 -0.85 -17.06 -1.12
C ILE A 1 0.26 -18.07 -0.91
N VAL A 2 1.24 -18.12 -1.84
CA VAL A 2 2.46 -18.95 -1.73
C VAL A 2 3.69 -18.09 -1.95
N ALA A 3 4.81 -18.50 -1.36
CA ALA A 3 6.09 -17.80 -1.50
C ALA A 3 6.63 -17.88 -2.95
N PRO A 4 7.46 -16.93 -3.39
CA PRO A 4 8.21 -17.07 -4.63
C PRO A 4 9.08 -18.31 -4.61
N GLY A 5 9.11 -19.07 -5.72
CA GLY A 5 9.88 -20.32 -5.82
C GLY A 5 9.12 -21.59 -5.45
N GLU A 6 8.09 -21.50 -4.62
CA GLU A 6 7.25 -22.63 -4.25
C GLU A 6 6.36 -23.10 -5.43
N PRO A 7 5.96 -24.37 -5.49
CA PRO A 7 4.95 -24.82 -6.44
C PRO A 7 3.67 -24.00 -6.32
N LEU A 8 3.03 -23.65 -7.43
CA LEU A 8 1.79 -22.88 -7.45
C LEU A 8 0.58 -23.81 -7.61
N PRO A 9 -0.10 -24.22 -6.54
CA PRO A 9 -1.32 -25.01 -6.61
C PRO A 9 -2.46 -24.23 -7.28
N MET A 10 -3.42 -24.93 -7.85
CA MET A 10 -4.62 -24.32 -8.43
C MET A 10 -5.36 -23.48 -7.37
N GLY A 11 -5.80 -22.30 -7.75
CA GLY A 11 -6.50 -21.36 -6.83
C GLY A 11 -5.58 -20.57 -5.87
N LYS A 12 -4.27 -20.75 -5.94
CA LYS A 12 -3.31 -19.93 -5.18
C LYS A 12 -2.66 -18.87 -6.08
N ILE A 13 -2.17 -17.80 -5.45
CA ILE A 13 -1.38 -16.75 -6.09
C ILE A 13 -0.03 -16.61 -5.39
N ARG A 14 0.98 -16.13 -6.11
CA ARG A 14 2.29 -15.85 -5.53
C ARG A 14 2.26 -14.54 -4.76
N ASP A 15 3.00 -14.49 -3.66
CA ASP A 15 3.29 -13.24 -3.00
C ASP A 15 4.22 -12.38 -3.88
N VAL A 16 3.75 -11.20 -4.21
CA VAL A 16 4.53 -10.17 -4.92
C VAL A 16 4.69 -8.92 -4.06
N ASN A 17 3.85 -8.76 -3.04
CA ASN A 17 3.84 -7.58 -2.19
C ASN A 17 5.08 -7.51 -1.32
N ALA A 18 5.54 -8.64 -0.76
CA ALA A 18 6.72 -8.67 0.09
C ALA A 18 7.95 -8.13 -0.65
N ALA A 19 8.29 -8.68 -1.82
CA ALA A 19 9.43 -8.23 -2.62
C ALA A 19 9.31 -6.76 -3.01
N MET A 20 8.11 -6.32 -3.43
CA MET A 20 7.84 -4.93 -3.79
C MET A 20 8.03 -3.98 -2.60
N LEU A 21 7.50 -4.31 -1.42
CA LEU A 21 7.56 -3.44 -0.24
C LEU A 21 8.97 -3.41 0.37
N VAL A 22 9.70 -4.52 0.35
CA VAL A 22 11.12 -4.56 0.76
C VAL A 22 11.95 -3.65 -0.17
N ALA A 23 11.81 -3.79 -1.48
CA ALA A 23 12.49 -2.92 -2.44
C ALA A 23 12.09 -1.44 -2.28
N PHE A 24 10.80 -1.18 -2.03
CA PHE A 24 10.29 0.16 -1.76
C PHE A 24 10.94 0.77 -0.51
N ALA A 25 10.98 0.04 0.61
CA ALA A 25 11.59 0.50 1.86
C ALA A 25 13.09 0.80 1.67
N HIS A 26 13.84 -0.09 1.01
CA HIS A 26 15.25 0.15 0.69
C HIS A 26 15.43 1.40 -0.19
N SER A 27 14.55 1.66 -1.13
CA SER A 27 14.61 2.86 -1.98
C SER A 27 14.38 4.17 -1.21
N THR A 28 13.82 4.09 -0.01
CA THR A 28 13.64 5.24 0.90
C THR A 28 14.77 5.39 1.92
N GLY A 29 15.76 4.47 1.92
CA GLY A 29 16.86 4.44 2.88
C GLY A 29 16.58 3.62 4.16
N ALA A 30 15.43 2.97 4.26
CA ALA A 30 15.10 2.09 5.36
C ALA A 30 15.65 0.67 5.14
N VAL A 31 15.90 -0.06 6.23
CA VAL A 31 16.17 -1.50 6.19
C VAL A 31 14.87 -2.25 6.41
N ALA A 32 14.62 -3.28 5.62
CA ALA A 32 13.38 -4.04 5.68
C ALA A 32 13.63 -5.54 5.71
N ASP A 33 12.98 -6.21 6.65
CA ASP A 33 12.98 -7.66 6.80
C ASP A 33 11.61 -8.24 6.41
N PHE A 34 11.62 -9.29 5.61
CA PHE A 34 10.43 -10.07 5.32
C PHE A 34 10.22 -11.14 6.39
N ILE A 35 9.23 -10.96 7.23
CA ILE A 35 8.94 -11.87 8.36
C ILE A 35 8.27 -13.18 7.90
N GLY A 36 7.52 -13.14 6.80
CA GLY A 36 6.87 -14.33 6.24
C GLY A 36 5.42 -14.09 5.80
N ILE A 37 4.82 -15.17 5.27
CA ILE A 37 3.39 -15.23 4.95
C ILE A 37 2.67 -15.78 6.17
N ILE A 38 1.87 -14.92 6.81
CA ILE A 38 1.20 -15.23 8.08
C ILE A 38 -0.19 -15.82 7.79
N PRO A 39 -0.60 -16.91 8.42
CA PRO A 39 -1.96 -17.43 8.34
C PRO A 39 -2.98 -16.37 8.77
N ASP A 40 -4.15 -16.36 8.11
CA ASP A 40 -5.23 -15.42 8.40
C ASP A 40 -6.04 -15.88 9.62
N SER A 41 -5.34 -15.97 10.76
CA SER A 41 -5.94 -16.21 12.07
C SER A 41 -5.47 -15.15 13.07
N ARG A 42 -6.34 -14.81 14.01
CA ARG A 42 -6.09 -13.78 15.03
C ARG A 42 -4.82 -14.08 15.85
N GLU A 43 -4.63 -15.35 16.22
CA GLU A 43 -3.49 -15.81 16.99
C GLU A 43 -2.17 -15.67 16.21
N ALA A 44 -2.17 -16.08 14.93
CA ALA A 44 -1.00 -15.98 14.07
C ALA A 44 -0.63 -14.51 13.80
N VAL A 45 -1.61 -13.66 13.49
CA VAL A 45 -1.40 -12.22 13.25
C VAL A 45 -0.90 -11.55 14.53
N ARG A 46 -1.48 -11.85 15.70
CA ARG A 46 -1.02 -11.32 16.99
C ARG A 46 0.43 -11.69 17.28
N ALA A 47 0.77 -12.98 17.18
CA ALA A 47 2.14 -13.45 17.44
C ALA A 47 3.15 -12.82 16.47
N ALA A 48 2.83 -12.77 15.18
CA ALA A 48 3.70 -12.17 14.17
C ALA A 48 3.90 -10.66 14.43
N LEU A 49 2.83 -9.92 14.76
CA LEU A 49 2.93 -8.49 15.04
C LEU A 49 3.78 -8.21 16.29
N GLN A 50 3.53 -8.91 17.39
CA GLN A 50 4.31 -8.75 18.62
C GLN A 50 5.79 -9.06 18.41
N ASN A 51 6.12 -10.18 17.73
CA ASN A 51 7.50 -10.54 17.43
C ASN A 51 8.18 -9.51 16.51
N SER A 52 7.48 -9.01 15.50
CA SER A 52 8.02 -7.99 14.59
C SER A 52 8.34 -6.70 15.32
N LEU A 53 7.51 -6.27 16.26
CA LEU A 53 7.72 -5.04 17.02
C LEU A 53 8.94 -5.07 17.95
N LEU A 54 9.44 -6.25 18.34
CA LEU A 54 10.65 -6.35 19.18
C LEU A 54 11.92 -5.82 18.50
N GLY A 55 12.03 -5.96 17.18
CA GLY A 55 13.25 -5.62 16.43
C GLY A 55 13.09 -4.51 15.39
N HIS A 56 11.88 -3.97 15.19
CA HIS A 56 11.61 -3.02 14.11
C HIS A 56 10.90 -1.76 14.62
N ASP A 57 11.11 -0.64 13.93
CA ASP A 57 10.53 0.66 14.25
C ASP A 57 9.16 0.88 13.59
N LEU A 58 8.82 0.11 12.56
CA LEU A 58 7.57 0.17 11.81
C LEU A 58 7.23 -1.22 11.28
N VAL A 59 5.95 -1.59 11.28
CA VAL A 59 5.46 -2.86 10.72
C VAL A 59 4.47 -2.60 9.59
N LEU A 60 4.67 -3.28 8.46
CA LEU A 60 3.75 -3.30 7.33
C LEU A 60 3.13 -4.71 7.21
N LEU A 61 1.81 -4.78 7.16
CA LEU A 61 1.05 -5.99 6.85
C LEU A 61 0.33 -5.80 5.51
N THR A 62 0.20 -6.85 4.70
CA THR A 62 -0.57 -6.79 3.46
C THR A 62 -1.64 -7.88 3.42
N GLY A 63 -2.87 -7.49 3.02
CA GLY A 63 -4.03 -8.37 3.09
C GLY A 63 -4.64 -8.42 4.50
N GLY A 64 -5.80 -9.05 4.65
CA GLY A 64 -6.52 -9.10 5.92
C GLY A 64 -6.96 -7.75 6.47
N THR A 65 -7.01 -6.71 5.64
CA THR A 65 -7.30 -5.32 6.03
C THR A 65 -8.67 -4.82 5.57
N SER A 66 -9.46 -5.69 4.96
CA SER A 66 -10.79 -5.30 4.48
C SER A 66 -11.69 -4.85 5.64
N VAL A 67 -12.72 -4.09 5.34
CA VAL A 67 -13.73 -3.67 6.33
C VAL A 67 -14.71 -4.79 6.71
N GLY A 68 -14.42 -6.04 6.34
CA GLY A 68 -15.20 -7.22 6.70
C GLY A 68 -15.00 -7.64 8.17
N VAL A 69 -16.06 -8.14 8.80
CA VAL A 69 -16.05 -8.57 10.22
C VAL A 69 -15.04 -9.70 10.50
N LYS A 70 -14.51 -10.36 9.48
CA LYS A 70 -13.62 -11.53 9.60
C LYS A 70 -12.13 -11.22 9.57
N ASP A 71 -11.73 -9.99 9.28
CA ASP A 71 -10.31 -9.66 9.12
C ASP A 71 -9.62 -9.51 10.48
N ALA A 72 -8.59 -10.32 10.70
CA ALA A 72 -7.88 -10.39 11.97
C ALA A 72 -7.03 -9.14 12.27
N VAL A 73 -6.49 -8.50 11.24
CA VAL A 73 -5.52 -7.39 11.40
C VAL A 73 -6.09 -6.19 12.15
N PRO A 74 -7.27 -5.63 11.80
CA PRO A 74 -7.83 -4.49 12.53
C PRO A 74 -8.11 -4.81 14.00
N GLN A 75 -8.61 -6.01 14.26
CA GLN A 75 -8.92 -6.46 15.63
C GLN A 75 -7.66 -6.58 16.47
N VAL A 76 -6.61 -7.22 15.93
CA VAL A 76 -5.34 -7.40 16.62
C VAL A 76 -4.65 -6.07 16.91
N VAL A 77 -4.65 -5.14 15.95
CA VAL A 77 -4.07 -3.80 16.17
C VAL A 77 -4.83 -3.07 17.28
N ALA A 78 -6.17 -3.09 17.26
CA ALA A 78 -6.99 -2.45 18.30
C ALA A 78 -6.82 -3.09 19.68
N GLU A 79 -6.49 -4.38 19.78
CA GLU A 79 -6.26 -5.08 21.03
C GLU A 79 -4.87 -4.84 21.63
N LEU A 80 -3.86 -4.71 20.79
CA LEU A 80 -2.47 -4.54 21.21
C LEU A 80 -2.07 -3.06 21.37
N GLY A 81 -2.88 -2.15 20.84
CA GLY A 81 -2.60 -0.73 20.84
C GLY A 81 -3.80 0.11 20.42
N GLU A 82 -3.57 1.09 19.57
CA GLU A 82 -4.59 2.00 19.09
C GLU A 82 -4.76 1.88 17.57
N LEU A 83 -5.97 1.59 17.11
CA LEU A 83 -6.37 1.64 15.71
C LEU A 83 -6.86 3.06 15.38
N MET A 84 -6.00 3.88 14.79
CA MET A 84 -6.27 5.30 14.54
C MET A 84 -7.11 5.53 13.28
N VAL A 85 -6.87 4.72 12.23
CA VAL A 85 -7.56 4.84 10.94
C VAL A 85 -7.88 3.44 10.41
N HIS A 86 -9.12 3.25 9.96
CA HIS A 86 -9.52 2.05 9.24
C HIS A 86 -10.38 2.43 8.04
N GLY A 87 -9.76 2.46 6.88
CA GLY A 87 -10.33 2.89 5.62
C GLY A 87 -9.99 4.33 5.26
N LEU A 88 -9.57 4.52 4.01
CA LEU A 88 -9.23 5.82 3.43
C LEU A 88 -10.17 6.14 2.26
N ALA A 89 -10.49 7.42 2.10
CA ALA A 89 -11.28 7.91 0.97
C ALA A 89 -10.39 8.08 -0.28
N VAL A 90 -9.67 7.01 -0.65
CA VAL A 90 -8.76 6.98 -1.80
C VAL A 90 -9.06 5.79 -2.72
N LYS A 91 -8.59 5.87 -3.95
CA LYS A 91 -8.67 4.81 -4.96
C LYS A 91 -7.38 4.81 -5.82
N PRO A 92 -6.65 3.68 -5.89
CA PRO A 92 -6.81 2.47 -5.08
C PRO A 92 -6.33 2.68 -3.64
N GLY A 93 -6.79 1.85 -2.67
CA GLY A 93 -6.25 1.90 -1.31
C GLY A 93 -7.29 1.98 -0.19
N LYS A 94 -8.59 1.96 -0.51
CA LYS A 94 -9.67 2.09 0.47
C LYS A 94 -9.48 1.27 1.76
N PRO A 95 -9.11 -0.03 1.74
CA PRO A 95 -9.03 -0.85 2.94
C PRO A 95 -7.72 -0.68 3.74
N THR A 96 -7.03 0.43 3.58
CA THR A 96 -5.82 0.71 4.37
C THR A 96 -6.20 1.01 5.82
N LEU A 97 -5.43 0.47 6.75
CA LEU A 97 -5.49 0.84 8.15
C LEU A 97 -4.15 1.40 8.63
N PHE A 98 -4.23 2.22 9.65
CA PHE A 98 -3.09 2.73 10.39
C PHE A 98 -3.38 2.69 11.89
N GLY A 99 -2.42 2.24 12.65
CA GLY A 99 -2.48 2.21 14.10
C GLY A 99 -1.11 2.30 14.73
N GLN A 100 -1.07 2.28 16.04
CA GLN A 100 0.13 2.30 16.85
C GLN A 100 0.07 1.19 17.90
N VAL A 101 1.15 0.41 18.00
CA VAL A 101 1.31 -0.64 19.00
C VAL A 101 2.65 -0.44 19.68
N GLU A 102 2.66 -0.36 21.01
CA GLU A 102 3.87 -0.08 21.81
C GLU A 102 4.64 1.17 21.35
N GLY A 103 3.90 2.21 20.92
CA GLY A 103 4.49 3.45 20.42
C GLY A 103 5.03 3.37 18.99
N LYS A 104 4.94 2.22 18.33
CA LYS A 104 5.46 1.99 16.97
C LYS A 104 4.33 1.97 15.94
N PRO A 105 4.51 2.60 14.76
CA PRO A 105 3.50 2.62 13.71
C PRO A 105 3.30 1.24 13.07
N VAL A 106 2.04 0.90 12.83
CA VAL A 106 1.59 -0.31 12.15
C VAL A 106 0.66 0.05 11.02
N PHE A 107 0.99 -0.33 9.81
CA PHE A 107 0.12 -0.18 8.65
C PHE A 107 -0.39 -1.53 8.16
N GLY A 108 -1.68 -1.60 7.91
CA GLY A 108 -2.27 -2.67 7.12
C GLY A 108 -2.59 -2.16 5.72
N LEU A 109 -1.91 -2.71 4.73
CA LEU A 109 -2.02 -2.32 3.33
C LEU A 109 -2.94 -3.28 2.57
N PRO A 110 -3.59 -2.82 1.48
CA PRO A 110 -4.39 -3.70 0.63
C PRO A 110 -3.59 -4.90 0.10
N GLY A 111 -4.25 -6.04 -0.07
CA GLY A 111 -3.63 -7.22 -0.68
C GLY A 111 -3.33 -7.06 -2.18
N ASN A 112 -4.04 -6.18 -2.90
CA ASN A 112 -3.79 -5.90 -4.31
C ASN A 112 -2.50 -5.10 -4.51
N PRO A 113 -1.54 -5.55 -5.34
CA PRO A 113 -0.19 -4.98 -5.44
C PRO A 113 -0.15 -3.48 -5.78
N VAL A 114 -0.92 -3.04 -6.75
CA VAL A 114 -0.96 -1.61 -7.14
C VAL A 114 -1.49 -0.75 -5.99
N ALA A 115 -2.52 -1.23 -5.28
CA ALA A 115 -3.07 -0.53 -4.13
C ALA A 115 -2.08 -0.51 -2.95
N ALA A 116 -1.38 -1.62 -2.69
CA ALA A 116 -0.34 -1.70 -1.68
C ALA A 116 0.80 -0.73 -1.95
N TYR A 117 1.24 -0.62 -3.21
CA TYR A 117 2.27 0.33 -3.63
C TYR A 117 1.84 1.79 -3.40
N PHE A 118 0.63 2.17 -3.84
CA PHE A 118 0.15 3.54 -3.61
C PHE A 118 0.05 3.86 -2.12
N MET A 119 -0.39 2.91 -1.31
CA MET A 119 -0.47 3.11 0.13
C MET A 119 0.90 3.07 0.83
N ALA A 120 1.88 2.40 0.26
CA ALA A 120 3.27 2.56 0.68
C ALA A 120 3.82 3.94 0.28
N TYR A 121 3.52 4.41 -0.92
CA TYR A 121 4.02 5.69 -1.43
C TYR A 121 3.40 6.90 -0.74
N LEU A 122 2.08 6.90 -0.54
CA LEU A 122 1.35 8.08 -0.04
C LEU A 122 1.50 8.30 1.46
N PRO A 123 1.11 7.38 2.38
CA PRO A 123 1.27 7.59 3.81
C PRO A 123 2.58 7.02 4.39
N VAL A 124 3.11 5.89 3.88
CA VAL A 124 4.27 5.24 4.53
C VAL A 124 5.58 5.95 4.17
N LYS A 125 5.78 6.34 2.91
CA LYS A 125 7.02 7.00 2.48
C LYS A 125 7.32 8.31 3.22
N PRO A 126 6.35 9.24 3.38
CA PRO A 126 6.57 10.45 4.18
C PRO A 126 6.89 10.14 5.65
N LEU A 127 6.25 9.13 6.23
CA LEU A 127 6.55 8.70 7.59
C LEU A 127 7.97 8.15 7.71
N LEU A 128 8.38 7.26 6.79
CA LEU A 128 9.76 6.74 6.75
C LEU A 128 10.77 7.87 6.61
N ALA A 129 10.53 8.84 5.73
CA ALA A 129 11.41 9.99 5.58
C ALA A 129 11.53 10.78 6.91
N SER A 130 10.40 11.02 7.59
CA SER A 130 10.40 11.67 8.90
C SER A 130 11.16 10.87 9.95
N MET A 131 10.99 9.55 10.00
CA MET A 131 11.71 8.67 10.94
C MET A 131 13.22 8.64 10.67
N LEU A 132 13.62 8.81 9.41
CA LEU A 132 15.03 8.91 8.99
C LEU A 132 15.61 10.33 9.14
N GLY A 133 14.84 11.28 9.67
CA GLY A 133 15.27 12.68 9.85
C GLY A 133 15.44 13.45 8.53
N THR A 134 14.75 13.03 7.48
CA THR A 134 14.76 13.67 6.15
C THR A 134 13.35 14.11 5.73
N HIS A 135 13.25 14.81 4.61
CA HIS A 135 11.98 15.23 4.04
C HIS A 135 11.68 14.45 2.77
N PHE A 136 10.42 14.14 2.58
CA PHE A 136 9.92 13.59 1.33
C PHE A 136 9.37 14.72 0.46
N ASP A 137 10.13 15.11 -0.56
CA ASP A 137 9.68 16.04 -1.59
C ASP A 137 9.08 15.27 -2.77
N GLU A 138 7.76 15.38 -2.93
CA GLU A 138 7.09 14.83 -4.09
C GLU A 138 7.33 15.72 -5.32
N ARG A 139 8.01 15.19 -6.32
CA ARG A 139 8.24 15.91 -7.57
C ARG A 139 6.95 15.97 -8.38
N LYS A 140 6.38 17.18 -8.49
CA LYS A 140 5.15 17.44 -9.26
C LYS A 140 5.48 18.16 -10.57
N VAL A 141 4.83 17.71 -11.63
CA VAL A 141 4.89 18.35 -12.94
C VAL A 141 3.47 18.61 -13.45
N SER A 142 3.26 19.71 -14.16
CA SER A 142 1.97 20.02 -14.78
C SER A 142 2.03 19.64 -16.25
N LEU A 143 1.18 18.73 -16.69
CA LEU A 143 1.09 18.23 -18.06
C LEU A 143 -0.36 18.14 -18.50
N PRO A 144 -0.67 18.41 -19.79
CA PRO A 144 -2.00 18.12 -20.31
C PRO A 144 -2.28 16.62 -20.28
N VAL A 145 -3.52 16.23 -19.95
CA VAL A 145 -3.95 14.84 -19.99
C VAL A 145 -4.31 14.45 -21.42
N ALA A 146 -3.84 13.30 -21.90
CA ALA A 146 -4.03 12.88 -23.28
C ALA A 146 -5.48 12.52 -23.64
N ARG A 147 -6.32 12.18 -22.65
CA ARG A 147 -7.74 11.86 -22.80
C ARG A 147 -8.45 12.06 -21.47
N ASN A 148 -9.76 12.25 -21.52
CA ASN A 148 -10.58 12.33 -20.30
C ASN A 148 -10.44 11.08 -19.43
N VAL A 149 -10.34 11.29 -18.13
CA VAL A 149 -10.25 10.25 -17.11
C VAL A 149 -11.46 10.39 -16.19
N PRO A 150 -12.48 9.55 -16.33
CA PRO A 150 -13.63 9.61 -15.44
C PRO A 150 -13.26 9.12 -14.04
N SER A 151 -13.84 9.70 -13.03
CA SER A 151 -13.70 9.30 -11.62
C SER A 151 -15.06 9.35 -10.92
N ASN A 152 -15.09 8.94 -9.66
CA ASN A 152 -16.28 8.97 -8.83
C ASN A 152 -16.08 9.94 -7.66
N HIS A 153 -17.09 10.76 -7.40
CA HIS A 153 -17.14 11.62 -6.22
C HIS A 153 -16.84 10.88 -4.90
N GLY A 154 -16.26 11.59 -3.95
CA GLY A 154 -16.09 11.15 -2.57
C GLY A 154 -14.77 10.42 -2.29
N ARG A 155 -13.95 10.14 -3.31
CA ARG A 155 -12.61 9.55 -3.13
C ARG A 155 -11.59 10.23 -4.02
N GLU A 156 -10.42 10.47 -3.48
CA GLU A 156 -9.26 10.89 -4.26
C GLU A 156 -8.75 9.71 -5.08
N GLU A 157 -8.61 9.86 -6.39
CA GLU A 157 -8.20 8.76 -7.27
C GLU A 157 -6.79 8.98 -7.83
N TYR A 158 -5.94 7.99 -7.69
CA TYR A 158 -4.58 7.97 -8.23
C TYR A 158 -4.52 7.05 -9.43
N VAL A 159 -4.24 7.64 -10.60
CA VAL A 159 -4.24 6.91 -11.88
C VAL A 159 -2.82 6.88 -12.45
N PRO A 160 -2.22 5.69 -12.66
CA PRO A 160 -0.91 5.56 -13.29
C PRO A 160 -0.90 6.15 -14.69
N VAL A 161 0.20 6.82 -15.05
CA VAL A 161 0.36 7.45 -16.36
C VAL A 161 1.74 7.15 -16.97
N ILE A 162 1.78 7.16 -18.30
CA ILE A 162 3.01 7.26 -19.08
C ILE A 162 3.08 8.67 -19.68
N ILE A 163 4.26 9.25 -19.70
CA ILE A 163 4.48 10.54 -20.36
C ILE A 163 4.88 10.29 -21.82
N ARG A 164 4.06 10.73 -22.75
CA ARG A 164 4.34 10.66 -24.18
C ARG A 164 4.03 11.99 -24.85
N GLU A 165 4.92 12.46 -25.68
CA GLU A 165 4.76 13.71 -26.45
C GLU A 165 4.34 14.90 -25.56
N GLY A 166 4.91 14.98 -24.35
CA GLY A 166 4.60 16.04 -23.39
C GLY A 166 3.21 15.96 -22.75
N LYS A 167 2.51 14.83 -22.87
CA LYS A 167 1.19 14.60 -22.28
C LYS A 167 1.19 13.43 -21.29
N ALA A 168 0.40 13.52 -20.24
CA ALA A 168 0.13 12.42 -19.33
C ALA A 168 -0.93 11.48 -19.96
N GLN A 169 -0.52 10.28 -20.36
CA GLN A 169 -1.38 9.27 -20.94
C GLN A 169 -1.80 8.26 -19.85
N PRO A 170 -3.06 8.23 -19.44
CA PRO A 170 -3.54 7.29 -18.43
C PRO A 170 -3.45 5.84 -18.90
N ILE A 171 -2.94 4.98 -18.02
CA ILE A 171 -2.86 3.53 -18.23
C ILE A 171 -4.09 2.90 -17.59
N ALA A 172 -4.79 2.03 -18.34
CA ALA A 172 -5.84 1.21 -17.76
C ALA A 172 -5.21 0.23 -16.75
N SER A 173 -5.46 0.47 -15.48
CA SER A 173 -4.89 -0.30 -14.39
C SER A 173 -5.94 -1.19 -13.75
N LYS A 174 -5.64 -2.50 -13.64
CA LYS A 174 -6.30 -3.38 -12.69
C LYS A 174 -5.41 -3.45 -11.45
N SER A 175 -5.95 -3.19 -10.28
CA SER A 175 -5.21 -3.11 -9.01
C SER A 175 -4.39 -4.36 -8.64
N GLY A 176 -4.70 -5.51 -9.27
CA GLY A 176 -3.96 -6.75 -9.11
C GLY A 176 -2.76 -6.94 -10.06
N LEU A 177 -2.52 -6.04 -11.01
CA LEU A 177 -1.46 -6.18 -12.02
C LEU A 177 -0.25 -5.30 -11.69
N ILE A 178 0.73 -5.88 -11.01
CA ILE A 178 1.99 -5.17 -10.63
C ILE A 178 2.77 -4.67 -11.87
N THR A 179 2.64 -5.33 -13.02
CA THR A 179 3.26 -4.91 -14.28
C THR A 179 2.81 -3.53 -14.75
N THR A 180 1.66 -3.05 -14.28
CA THR A 180 1.22 -1.67 -14.52
C THR A 180 2.22 -0.67 -13.95
N LEU A 181 2.74 -0.91 -12.74
CA LEU A 181 3.69 -0.03 -12.06
C LEU A 181 5.05 -0.01 -12.75
N ALA A 182 5.49 -1.15 -13.31
CA ALA A 182 6.79 -1.25 -13.97
C ALA A 182 6.88 -0.40 -15.26
N ASN A 183 5.74 -0.04 -15.84
CA ASN A 183 5.66 0.75 -17.08
C ASN A 183 5.04 2.13 -16.83
N THR A 184 5.18 2.68 -15.64
CA THR A 184 4.58 3.94 -15.22
C THR A 184 5.66 4.98 -14.98
N ASP A 185 5.52 6.17 -15.58
CA ASP A 185 6.40 7.31 -15.32
C ASP A 185 5.96 8.11 -14.10
N GLY A 186 4.69 7.99 -13.71
CA GLY A 186 4.11 8.68 -12.58
C GLY A 186 2.62 8.40 -12.43
N PHE A 187 1.95 9.23 -11.67
CA PHE A 187 0.50 9.15 -11.51
C PHE A 187 -0.13 10.54 -11.50
N LEU A 188 -1.36 10.63 -11.96
CA LEU A 188 -2.20 11.80 -11.77
C LEU A 188 -3.12 11.58 -10.57
N CYS A 189 -3.43 12.65 -9.87
CA CYS A 189 -4.38 12.65 -8.78
C CYS A 189 -5.66 13.38 -9.21
N ILE A 190 -6.80 12.72 -9.11
CA ILE A 190 -8.12 13.31 -9.31
C ILE A 190 -8.69 13.62 -7.92
N PRO A 191 -8.93 14.90 -7.58
CA PRO A 191 -9.47 15.28 -6.29
C PRO A 191 -10.85 14.65 -6.03
N ARG A 192 -11.16 14.43 -4.75
CA ARG A 192 -12.41 13.78 -4.32
C ARG A 192 -13.70 14.52 -4.68
N ASP A 193 -13.61 15.80 -4.98
CA ASP A 193 -14.72 16.69 -5.38
C ASP A 193 -14.92 16.80 -6.90
N LYS A 194 -14.13 16.02 -7.67
CA LYS A 194 -14.24 15.97 -9.14
C LYS A 194 -14.67 14.61 -9.63
N GLU A 195 -15.41 14.61 -10.75
CA GLU A 195 -15.85 13.40 -11.47
C GLU A 195 -14.88 12.97 -12.58
N GLY A 196 -13.73 13.61 -12.67
CA GLY A 196 -12.69 13.30 -13.65
C GLY A 196 -11.77 14.49 -13.98
N LEU A 197 -10.90 14.23 -14.91
CA LEU A 197 -10.00 15.21 -15.54
C LEU A 197 -10.10 15.11 -17.05
#